data_338d6bef717d3f3612de943bbe6d12a9
#
_entry.id   338d6bef717d3f3612de943bbe6d12a9
#
_cell.length_a   1.000
_cell.length_b   1.000
_cell.length_c   1.000
_cell.angle_alpha   90.00
_cell.angle_beta   90.00
_cell.angle_gamma   90.00
#
_symmetry.space_group_name_H-M   'P 1'
#
loop_
_entity.id
_entity.type
_entity.pdbx_description
1 polymer ?
#
loop_
_entity_poly.entity_id
_entity_poly.type
_entity_poly.pdbx_seq_one_letter_code
_entity_poly.pdbx_strand_id
1 'polypeptide(L)'
;MKAPLIRLENVAAGYGDRMILQDCLLDVWENDFLVLRGRNGGGKTTLLKVLAGLLPPMQGKVIRREALTIGYLPQHRTIDREFPITVFDTVQSGLQCTLKWWQRYGARHRALTEETLLSLGLEALGQCPIRSLSGGQWQRTLLARALVSQPQLLLLDEPDTHLDRNAKQELYSTLLREHARRAIVLVSHDEQFNVPATARILNIE
;
A
#
# COMPACT_ATOMS: atom_id res chain seq x y z
N MET A 1 13.05 -7.05 -23.54
CA MET A 1 11.83 -7.11 -22.69
C MET A 1 12.17 -6.44 -21.37
N LYS A 2 11.31 -5.54 -20.85
CA LYS A 2 11.52 -4.95 -19.52
C LYS A 2 11.39 -6.05 -18.46
N ALA A 3 12.23 -6.01 -17.41
CA ALA A 3 12.08 -6.91 -16.27
C ALA A 3 10.90 -6.47 -15.39
N PRO A 4 10.20 -7.40 -14.71
CA PRO A 4 9.14 -7.04 -13.76
C PRO A 4 9.71 -6.26 -12.56
N LEU A 5 8.84 -5.53 -11.86
CA LEU A 5 9.18 -4.89 -10.59
C LEU A 5 9.47 -5.94 -9.51
N ILE A 6 8.63 -6.97 -9.47
CA ILE A 6 8.78 -8.13 -8.56
C ILE A 6 8.41 -9.39 -9.34
N ARG A 7 9.19 -10.45 -9.12
CA ARG A 7 8.89 -11.81 -9.56
C ARG A 7 8.87 -12.75 -8.38
N LEU A 8 7.81 -13.52 -8.25
CA LEU A 8 7.69 -14.64 -7.33
C LEU A 8 7.87 -15.95 -8.13
N GLU A 9 8.78 -16.82 -7.66
CA GLU A 9 9.06 -18.12 -8.27
C GLU A 9 8.81 -19.22 -7.24
N ASN A 10 7.70 -19.96 -7.40
CA ASN A 10 7.27 -21.06 -6.53
C ASN A 10 7.31 -20.67 -5.04
N VAL A 11 6.79 -19.48 -4.72
CA VAL A 11 6.84 -18.94 -3.37
C VAL A 11 5.82 -19.60 -2.48
N ALA A 12 6.29 -20.13 -1.33
CA ALA A 12 5.46 -20.51 -0.20
C ALA A 12 5.74 -19.57 0.97
N ALA A 13 4.70 -19.14 1.68
CA ALA A 13 4.81 -18.24 2.82
C ALA A 13 3.72 -18.49 3.86
N GLY A 14 4.02 -18.14 5.12
CA GLY A 14 3.11 -18.35 6.24
C GLY A 14 3.68 -17.80 7.54
N TYR A 15 3.13 -18.25 8.67
CA TYR A 15 3.50 -17.81 10.01
C TYR A 15 3.78 -19.02 10.90
N GLY A 16 4.95 -19.05 11.56
CA GLY A 16 5.42 -20.23 12.28
C GLY A 16 5.45 -21.43 11.32
N ASP A 17 4.88 -22.55 11.74
CA ASP A 17 4.80 -23.77 10.92
C ASP A 17 3.59 -23.81 9.97
N ARG A 18 2.71 -22.79 10.03
CA ARG A 18 1.50 -22.74 9.22
C ARG A 18 1.78 -22.07 7.88
N MET A 19 1.84 -22.86 6.82
CA MET A 19 1.89 -22.40 5.44
C MET A 19 0.52 -21.87 5.01
N ILE A 20 0.48 -20.67 4.39
CA ILE A 20 -0.75 -20.01 3.93
C ILE A 20 -0.75 -19.87 2.41
N LEU A 21 0.40 -19.49 1.83
CA LEU A 21 0.60 -19.46 0.39
C LEU A 21 1.45 -20.65 -0.02
N GLN A 22 1.10 -21.28 -1.14
CA GLN A 22 1.84 -22.40 -1.73
C GLN A 22 2.02 -22.16 -3.23
N ASP A 23 3.19 -22.53 -3.74
CA ASP A 23 3.53 -22.51 -5.16
C ASP A 23 3.13 -21.24 -5.92
N CYS A 24 3.23 -20.08 -5.25
CA CYS A 24 2.81 -18.82 -5.82
C CYS A 24 3.79 -18.37 -6.91
N LEU A 25 3.26 -18.21 -8.13
CA LEU A 25 3.96 -17.66 -9.30
C LEU A 25 3.28 -16.31 -9.64
N LEU A 26 4.04 -15.21 -9.62
CA LEU A 26 3.49 -13.90 -9.92
C LEU A 26 4.57 -12.96 -10.44
N ASP A 27 4.31 -12.30 -11.56
CA ASP A 27 5.07 -11.15 -12.03
C ASP A 27 4.23 -9.88 -11.84
N VAL A 28 4.82 -8.86 -11.20
CA VAL A 28 4.26 -7.50 -11.07
C VAL A 28 5.06 -6.55 -11.96
N TRP A 29 4.38 -5.88 -12.89
CA TRP A 29 5.00 -5.01 -13.89
C TRP A 29 4.79 -3.52 -13.57
N GLU A 30 5.56 -2.63 -14.22
CA GLU A 30 5.51 -1.16 -13.99
C GLU A 30 4.12 -0.53 -14.14
N ASN A 31 3.31 -1.07 -15.04
CA ASN A 31 1.98 -0.53 -15.35
C ASN A 31 0.85 -1.46 -14.92
N ASP A 32 1.10 -2.36 -13.97
CA ASP A 32 0.07 -3.25 -13.47
C ASP A 32 -0.92 -2.51 -12.58
N PHE A 33 -2.21 -2.76 -12.81
CA PHE A 33 -3.26 -2.62 -11.82
C PHE A 33 -3.75 -4.03 -11.50
N LEU A 34 -3.25 -4.60 -10.40
CA LEU A 34 -3.55 -5.97 -10.00
C LEU A 34 -4.53 -5.96 -8.83
N VAL A 35 -5.67 -6.62 -9.00
CA VAL A 35 -6.66 -6.81 -7.94
C VAL A 35 -6.59 -8.23 -7.42
N LEU A 36 -6.30 -8.37 -6.14
CA LEU A 36 -6.29 -9.65 -5.45
C LEU A 36 -7.68 -9.90 -4.85
N ARG A 37 -8.33 -10.97 -5.29
CA ARG A 37 -9.63 -11.44 -4.79
C ARG A 37 -9.49 -12.82 -4.15
N GLY A 38 -10.50 -13.25 -3.44
CA GLY A 38 -10.56 -14.57 -2.82
C GLY A 38 -11.14 -14.55 -1.42
N ARG A 39 -11.26 -15.73 -0.80
CA ARG A 39 -11.89 -15.90 0.52
C ARG A 39 -11.09 -15.20 1.63
N ASN A 40 -11.79 -14.84 2.72
CA ASN A 40 -11.10 -14.36 3.92
C ASN A 40 -10.22 -15.49 4.48
N GLY A 41 -8.95 -15.14 4.81
CA GLY A 41 -7.95 -16.14 5.22
C GLY A 41 -7.22 -16.86 4.07
N GLY A 42 -7.57 -16.62 2.79
CA GLY A 42 -6.94 -17.25 1.62
C GLY A 42 -5.51 -16.75 1.31
N GLY A 43 -4.91 -15.89 2.14
CA GLY A 43 -3.49 -15.51 1.96
C GLY A 43 -3.26 -14.16 1.25
N LYS A 44 -4.29 -13.39 0.90
CA LYS A 44 -4.14 -12.08 0.21
C LYS A 44 -3.20 -11.12 0.94
N THR A 45 -3.45 -10.88 2.24
CA THR A 45 -2.56 -10.07 3.11
C THR A 45 -1.16 -10.67 3.22
N THR A 46 -1.05 -12.00 3.25
CA THR A 46 0.25 -12.71 3.29
C THR A 46 1.03 -12.43 2.00
N LEU A 47 0.37 -12.51 0.85
CA LEU A 47 0.98 -12.18 -0.44
C LEU A 47 1.42 -10.72 -0.49
N LEU A 48 0.59 -9.77 -0.05
CA LEU A 48 0.99 -8.36 0.03
C LEU A 48 2.21 -8.15 0.92
N LYS A 49 2.27 -8.82 2.08
CA LYS A 49 3.44 -8.73 2.98
C LYS A 49 4.71 -9.34 2.36
N VAL A 50 4.58 -10.42 1.59
CA VAL A 50 5.71 -11.00 0.83
C VAL A 50 6.17 -10.01 -0.22
N LEU A 51 5.26 -9.41 -1.01
CA LEU A 51 5.59 -8.40 -2.02
C LEU A 51 6.26 -7.18 -1.37
N ALA A 52 5.75 -6.71 -0.22
CA ALA A 52 6.30 -5.59 0.54
C ALA A 52 7.67 -5.88 1.19
N GLY A 53 8.09 -7.15 1.25
CA GLY A 53 9.30 -7.55 1.97
C GLY A 53 9.16 -7.60 3.49
N LEU A 54 7.93 -7.54 3.99
CA LEU A 54 7.60 -7.61 5.42
C LEU A 54 7.49 -9.05 5.94
N LEU A 55 7.36 -10.01 5.02
CA LEU A 55 7.34 -11.44 5.32
C LEU A 55 8.29 -12.17 4.37
N PRO A 56 9.33 -12.82 4.87
CA PRO A 56 10.21 -13.63 4.02
C PRO A 56 9.48 -14.87 3.52
N PRO A 57 9.78 -15.36 2.31
CA PRO A 57 9.26 -16.62 1.84
C PRO A 57 9.85 -17.79 2.66
N MET A 58 9.04 -18.83 2.90
CA MET A 58 9.49 -20.10 3.48
C MET A 58 10.15 -20.97 2.43
N GLN A 59 9.67 -20.90 1.18
CA GLN A 59 10.22 -21.60 0.01
C GLN A 59 10.11 -20.72 -1.23
N GLY A 60 10.86 -21.07 -2.28
CA GLY A 60 10.88 -20.33 -3.54
C GLY A 60 11.76 -19.07 -3.48
N LYS A 61 11.56 -18.18 -4.44
CA LYS A 61 12.37 -16.96 -4.57
C LYS A 61 11.50 -15.74 -4.82
N VAL A 62 11.87 -14.62 -4.19
CA VAL A 62 11.30 -13.29 -4.44
C VAL A 62 12.39 -12.41 -5.05
N ILE A 63 12.28 -12.15 -6.34
CA ILE A 63 13.23 -11.32 -7.09
C ILE A 63 12.62 -9.93 -7.21
N ARG A 64 13.29 -8.91 -6.68
CA ARG A 64 12.89 -7.50 -6.75
C ARG A 64 13.85 -6.73 -7.63
N ARG A 65 13.32 -5.80 -8.42
CA ARG A 65 14.16 -4.86 -9.17
C ARG A 65 15.01 -4.06 -8.18
N GLU A 66 16.23 -3.76 -8.57
CA GLU A 66 17.14 -2.92 -7.80
C GLU A 66 16.52 -1.53 -7.55
N ALA A 67 16.73 -0.98 -6.36
CA ALA A 67 16.20 0.31 -5.92
C ALA A 67 14.65 0.48 -6.06
N LEU A 68 13.90 -0.64 -6.06
CA LEU A 68 12.43 -0.59 -6.07
C LEU A 68 11.92 0.05 -4.78
N THR A 69 11.14 1.13 -4.93
CA THR A 69 10.45 1.79 -3.83
C THR A 69 9.00 1.29 -3.76
N ILE A 70 8.59 0.87 -2.56
CA ILE A 70 7.26 0.29 -2.31
C ILE A 70 6.55 1.13 -1.24
N GLY A 71 5.34 1.59 -1.56
CA GLY A 71 4.39 2.12 -0.59
C GLY A 71 3.45 1.02 -0.13
N TYR A 72 3.25 0.87 1.17
CA TYR A 72 2.34 -0.14 1.72
C TYR A 72 1.30 0.49 2.64
N LEU A 73 0.05 0.28 2.33
CA LEU A 73 -1.09 0.61 3.16
C LEU A 73 -1.63 -0.68 3.77
N PRO A 74 -1.39 -0.94 5.07
CA PRO A 74 -1.87 -2.14 5.75
C PRO A 74 -3.36 -2.03 6.06
N GLN A 75 -3.97 -3.17 6.38
CA GLN A 75 -5.35 -3.21 6.84
C GLN A 75 -5.55 -2.30 8.06
N HIS A 76 -6.65 -1.55 8.06
CA HIS A 76 -6.95 -0.47 9.03
C HIS A 76 -6.82 -0.87 10.52
N ARG A 77 -7.11 -2.14 10.88
CA ARG A 77 -7.12 -2.63 12.27
C ARG A 77 -5.75 -2.73 12.93
N THR A 78 -4.66 -2.56 12.17
CA THR A 78 -3.30 -2.78 12.69
C THR A 78 -2.65 -1.52 13.25
N ILE A 79 -3.30 -0.35 13.15
CA ILE A 79 -2.71 0.92 13.57
C ILE A 79 -3.53 1.50 14.73
N ASP A 80 -2.85 1.72 15.86
CA ASP A 80 -3.44 2.37 17.04
C ASP A 80 -3.62 3.87 16.79
N ARG A 81 -4.89 4.32 16.83
CA ARG A 81 -5.25 5.74 16.63
C ARG A 81 -5.09 6.58 17.89
N GLU A 82 -4.97 5.97 19.07
CA GLU A 82 -4.77 6.69 20.34
C GLU A 82 -3.33 7.18 20.51
N PHE A 83 -2.41 6.72 19.65
CA PHE A 83 -1.03 7.19 19.68
C PHE A 83 -0.97 8.71 19.42
N PRO A 84 -0.27 9.49 20.28
CA PRO A 84 -0.26 10.96 20.24
C PRO A 84 0.64 11.49 19.10
N ILE A 85 0.21 11.32 17.86
CA ILE A 85 0.93 11.75 16.65
C ILE A 85 0.00 12.60 15.77
N THR A 86 0.58 13.54 15.03
CA THR A 86 -0.16 14.37 14.08
C THR A 86 -0.32 13.68 12.72
N VAL A 87 -1.23 14.20 11.90
CA VAL A 87 -1.37 13.80 10.48
C VAL A 87 -0.05 14.02 9.74
N PHE A 88 0.59 15.18 9.94
CA PHE A 88 1.86 15.51 9.31
C PHE A 88 2.94 14.48 9.66
N ASP A 89 3.14 14.19 10.95
CA ASP A 89 4.16 13.23 11.39
C ASP A 89 3.87 11.82 10.90
N THR A 90 2.57 11.44 10.87
CA THR A 90 2.14 10.16 10.33
C THR A 90 2.52 10.02 8.86
N VAL A 91 2.23 11.04 8.03
CA VAL A 91 2.59 11.03 6.61
C VAL A 91 4.10 11.05 6.44
N GLN A 92 4.81 11.93 7.15
CA GLN A 92 6.27 12.03 7.10
C GLN A 92 6.97 10.70 7.46
N SER A 93 6.38 9.90 8.36
CA SER A 93 6.92 8.58 8.71
C SER A 93 7.05 7.62 7.52
N GLY A 94 6.27 7.82 6.45
CA GLY A 94 6.40 7.08 5.20
C GLY A 94 7.71 7.31 4.45
N LEU A 95 8.45 8.38 4.78
CA LEU A 95 9.77 8.66 4.22
C LEU A 95 10.91 7.95 4.98
N GLN A 96 10.61 7.22 6.06
CA GLN A 96 11.66 6.58 6.86
C GLN A 96 12.48 5.56 6.06
N CYS A 97 11.87 4.92 5.06
CA CYS A 97 12.57 4.00 4.15
C CYS A 97 13.64 4.69 3.27
N THR A 98 13.60 6.03 3.14
CA THR A 98 14.56 6.82 2.36
C THR A 98 15.72 7.31 3.19
N LEU A 99 15.65 7.17 4.53
CA LEU A 99 16.66 7.66 5.47
C LEU A 99 17.65 6.54 5.83
N LYS A 100 18.93 6.93 5.93
CA LYS A 100 19.90 6.10 6.64
C LYS A 100 19.64 6.18 8.15
N TRP A 101 20.02 5.18 8.93
CA TRP A 101 19.72 5.08 10.36
C TRP A 101 20.20 6.27 11.21
N TRP A 102 21.17 7.05 10.71
CA TRP A 102 21.71 8.27 11.38
C TRP A 102 21.15 9.58 10.81
N GLN A 103 20.32 9.51 9.76
CA GLN A 103 19.74 10.69 9.14
C GLN A 103 18.45 11.11 9.85
N ARG A 104 18.23 12.43 9.88
CA ARG A 104 16.98 13.04 10.37
C ARG A 104 16.21 13.61 9.19
N TYR A 105 14.91 13.80 9.39
CA TYR A 105 14.10 14.52 8.42
C TYR A 105 14.62 15.95 8.25
N GLY A 106 14.82 16.38 7.00
CA GLY A 106 15.26 17.73 6.64
C GLY A 106 14.20 18.46 5.82
N ALA A 107 14.54 19.65 5.32
CA ALA A 107 13.62 20.52 4.56
C ALA A 107 12.96 19.80 3.35
N ARG A 108 13.71 18.97 2.62
CA ARG A 108 13.18 18.18 1.50
C ARG A 108 12.07 17.22 1.93
N HIS A 109 12.25 16.53 3.05
CA HIS A 109 11.25 15.59 3.57
C HIS A 109 9.98 16.33 4.00
N ARG A 110 10.15 17.51 4.62
CA ARG A 110 9.03 18.37 4.98
C ARG A 110 8.25 18.82 3.76
N ALA A 111 8.93 19.32 2.73
CA ALA A 111 8.30 19.76 1.49
C ALA A 111 7.53 18.63 0.80
N LEU A 112 8.10 17.41 0.71
CA LEU A 112 7.40 16.24 0.16
C LEU A 112 6.15 15.88 0.98
N THR A 113 6.22 16.02 2.30
CA THR A 113 5.07 15.76 3.17
C THR A 113 3.96 16.78 2.94
N GLU A 114 4.31 18.07 2.88
CA GLU A 114 3.37 19.17 2.61
C GLU A 114 2.70 19.03 1.23
N GLU A 115 3.49 18.71 0.19
CA GLU A 115 2.99 18.44 -1.17
C GLU A 115 2.01 17.25 -1.18
N THR A 116 2.35 16.16 -0.46
CA THR A 116 1.49 14.98 -0.40
C THR A 116 0.19 15.28 0.33
N LEU A 117 0.24 16.02 1.45
CA LEU A 117 -0.95 16.45 2.17
C LEU A 117 -1.87 17.31 1.29
N LEU A 118 -1.31 18.26 0.56
CA LEU A 118 -2.05 19.09 -0.38
C LEU A 118 -2.72 18.27 -1.48
N SER A 119 -2.00 17.33 -2.07
CA SER A 119 -2.50 16.48 -3.18
C SER A 119 -3.70 15.60 -2.78
N LEU A 120 -3.87 15.34 -1.48
CA LEU A 120 -4.94 14.51 -0.92
C LEU A 120 -5.95 15.32 -0.09
N GLY A 121 -5.88 16.65 -0.12
CA GLY A 121 -6.80 17.55 0.60
C GLY A 121 -6.72 17.40 2.13
N LEU A 122 -5.51 17.23 2.65
CA LEU A 122 -5.23 17.04 4.08
C LEU A 122 -4.43 18.21 4.68
N GLU A 123 -4.14 19.27 3.92
CA GLU A 123 -3.30 20.38 4.33
C GLU A 123 -3.81 21.07 5.60
N ALA A 124 -5.11 21.29 5.70
CA ALA A 124 -5.74 21.91 6.87
C ALA A 124 -5.69 21.01 8.13
N LEU A 125 -5.48 19.70 7.93
CA LEU A 125 -5.45 18.69 9.00
C LEU A 125 -4.04 18.35 9.45
N GLY A 126 -3.00 18.90 8.84
CA GLY A 126 -1.61 18.51 9.08
C GLY A 126 -1.21 18.49 10.56
N GLN A 127 -1.66 19.46 11.34
CA GLN A 127 -1.37 19.57 12.78
C GLN A 127 -2.39 18.87 13.68
N CYS A 128 -3.46 18.30 13.12
CA CYS A 128 -4.47 17.59 13.90
C CYS A 128 -3.92 16.25 14.39
N PRO A 129 -4.24 15.83 15.63
CA PRO A 129 -3.94 14.51 16.11
C PRO A 129 -4.78 13.46 15.35
N ILE A 130 -4.18 12.31 15.03
CA ILE A 130 -4.86 11.26 14.22
C ILE A 130 -6.14 10.71 14.87
N ARG A 131 -6.24 10.76 16.20
CA ARG A 131 -7.44 10.31 16.93
C ARG A 131 -8.68 11.14 16.63
N SER A 132 -8.54 12.42 16.21
CA SER A 132 -9.66 13.32 15.91
C SER A 132 -10.20 13.16 14.49
N LEU A 133 -9.57 12.36 13.64
CA LEU A 133 -9.95 12.21 12.25
C LEU A 133 -11.21 11.36 12.06
N SER A 134 -12.04 11.73 11.09
CA SER A 134 -13.07 10.82 10.57
C SER A 134 -12.45 9.58 9.91
N GLY A 135 -13.25 8.53 9.67
CA GLY A 135 -12.75 7.31 8.99
C GLY A 135 -12.16 7.61 7.62
N GLY A 136 -12.81 8.43 6.80
CA GLY A 136 -12.32 8.81 5.48
C GLY A 136 -11.04 9.68 5.54
N GLN A 137 -10.97 10.64 6.49
CA GLN A 137 -9.76 11.43 6.71
C GLN A 137 -8.58 10.56 7.15
N TRP A 138 -8.83 9.62 8.05
CA TRP A 138 -7.82 8.66 8.48
C TRP A 138 -7.32 7.80 7.32
N GLN A 139 -8.23 7.26 6.50
CA GLN A 139 -7.85 6.45 5.35
C GLN A 139 -7.02 7.25 4.33
N ARG A 140 -7.39 8.51 4.06
CA ARG A 140 -6.58 9.40 3.22
C ARG A 140 -5.21 9.68 3.82
N THR A 141 -5.10 9.80 5.15
CA THR A 141 -3.82 9.97 5.86
C THR A 141 -2.93 8.75 5.69
N LEU A 142 -3.48 7.53 5.78
CA LEU A 142 -2.73 6.30 5.55
C LEU A 142 -2.29 6.16 4.09
N LEU A 143 -3.15 6.56 3.16
CA LEU A 143 -2.78 6.60 1.74
C LEU A 143 -1.67 7.62 1.48
N ALA A 144 -1.75 8.82 2.08
CA ALA A 144 -0.71 9.83 2.01
C ALA A 144 0.63 9.29 2.52
N ARG A 145 0.62 8.61 3.66
CA ARG A 145 1.81 7.95 4.23
C ARG A 145 2.43 6.93 3.27
N ALA A 146 1.60 6.15 2.56
CA ALA A 146 2.09 5.17 1.59
C ALA A 146 2.63 5.83 0.31
N LEU A 147 2.15 7.02 -0.05
CA LEU A 147 2.49 7.74 -1.28
C LEU A 147 3.66 8.72 -1.13
N VAL A 148 3.94 9.24 0.07
CA VAL A 148 4.90 10.33 0.31
C VAL A 148 6.32 10.03 -0.18
N SER A 149 6.73 8.77 -0.20
CA SER A 149 8.02 8.33 -0.74
C SER A 149 8.05 8.23 -2.28
N GLN A 150 6.96 8.62 -2.95
CA GLN A 150 6.78 8.50 -4.40
C GLN A 150 7.10 7.09 -4.92
N PRO A 151 6.47 6.04 -4.37
CA PRO A 151 6.81 4.67 -4.67
C PRO A 151 6.52 4.30 -6.13
N GLN A 152 7.26 3.34 -6.66
CA GLN A 152 7.04 2.74 -7.98
C GLN A 152 5.94 1.68 -7.95
N LEU A 153 5.74 1.07 -6.77
CA LEU A 153 4.71 0.07 -6.51
C LEU A 153 3.93 0.44 -5.25
N LEU A 154 2.60 0.53 -5.35
CA LEU A 154 1.70 0.77 -4.24
C LEU A 154 0.94 -0.52 -3.92
N LEU A 155 1.06 -0.99 -2.69
CA LEU A 155 0.38 -2.16 -2.17
C LEU A 155 -0.70 -1.73 -1.16
N LEU A 156 -1.94 -2.17 -1.35
CA LEU A 156 -3.10 -1.73 -0.57
C LEU A 156 -3.88 -2.94 -0.06
N ASP A 157 -4.02 -3.05 1.25
CA ASP A 157 -4.71 -4.14 1.91
C ASP A 157 -6.07 -3.70 2.43
N GLU A 158 -7.13 -3.98 1.66
CA GLU A 158 -8.53 -3.62 1.95
C GLU A 158 -8.71 -2.12 2.29
N PRO A 159 -8.25 -1.19 1.44
CA PRO A 159 -8.27 0.24 1.75
C PRO A 159 -9.67 0.84 1.80
N ASP A 160 -10.67 0.16 1.30
CA ASP A 160 -12.07 0.57 1.17
C ASP A 160 -12.95 0.10 2.34
N THR A 161 -12.40 -0.71 3.25
CA THR A 161 -13.14 -1.24 4.40
C THR A 161 -13.55 -0.12 5.36
N HIS A 162 -14.81 -0.13 5.79
CA HIS A 162 -15.44 0.86 6.68
C HIS A 162 -15.58 2.29 6.12
N LEU A 163 -15.39 2.48 4.82
CA LEU A 163 -15.68 3.75 4.16
C LEU A 163 -17.14 3.81 3.69
N ASP A 164 -17.74 4.99 3.78
CA ASP A 164 -18.99 5.28 3.11
C ASP A 164 -18.80 5.35 1.58
N ARG A 165 -19.93 5.44 0.85
CA ARG A 165 -19.92 5.44 -0.61
C ARG A 165 -19.09 6.58 -1.21
N ASN A 166 -19.17 7.77 -0.63
CA ASN A 166 -18.47 8.94 -1.15
C ASN A 166 -16.97 8.82 -0.92
N ALA A 167 -16.54 8.42 0.28
CA ALA A 167 -15.13 8.20 0.60
C ALA A 167 -14.52 7.07 -0.24
N LYS A 168 -15.29 6.01 -0.57
CA LYS A 168 -14.86 4.97 -1.51
C LYS A 168 -14.63 5.52 -2.92
N GLN A 169 -15.55 6.34 -3.43
CA GLN A 169 -15.41 6.96 -4.75
C GLN A 169 -14.17 7.87 -4.82
N GLU A 170 -13.92 8.67 -3.78
CA GLU A 170 -12.71 9.50 -3.68
C GLU A 170 -11.44 8.65 -3.66
N LEU A 171 -11.41 7.58 -2.86
CA LEU A 171 -10.30 6.65 -2.80
C LEU A 171 -10.01 6.07 -4.18
N TYR A 172 -11.01 5.49 -4.84
CA TYR A 172 -10.83 4.82 -6.12
C TYR A 172 -10.44 5.81 -7.24
N SER A 173 -11.02 7.01 -7.25
CA SER A 173 -10.59 8.06 -8.21
C SER A 173 -9.13 8.46 -7.98
N THR A 174 -8.68 8.49 -6.73
CA THR A 174 -7.28 8.74 -6.39
C THR A 174 -6.38 7.61 -6.87
N LEU A 175 -6.76 6.35 -6.62
CA LEU A 175 -5.99 5.19 -7.10
C LEU A 175 -5.87 5.15 -8.63
N LEU A 176 -6.92 5.51 -9.35
CA LEU A 176 -6.86 5.60 -10.83
C LEU A 176 -5.89 6.69 -11.31
N ARG A 177 -5.86 7.85 -10.64
CA ARG A 177 -4.86 8.91 -10.93
C ARG A 177 -3.44 8.44 -10.64
N GLU A 178 -3.25 7.75 -9.51
CA GLU A 178 -1.95 7.23 -9.11
C GLU A 178 -1.45 6.11 -10.04
N HIS A 179 -2.35 5.30 -10.58
CA HIS A 179 -2.01 4.25 -11.54
C HIS A 179 -1.34 4.78 -12.81
N ALA A 180 -1.65 6.00 -13.23
CA ALA A 180 -0.96 6.63 -14.36
C ALA A 180 0.56 6.82 -14.14
N ARG A 181 1.02 6.69 -12.89
CA ARG A 181 2.42 6.95 -12.50
C ARG A 181 3.13 5.76 -11.88
N ARG A 182 2.39 4.73 -11.44
CA ARG A 182 2.93 3.61 -10.66
C ARG A 182 2.10 2.34 -10.79
N ALA A 183 2.71 1.21 -10.54
CA ALA A 183 1.98 -0.04 -10.41
C ALA A 183 1.17 -0.05 -9.10
N ILE A 184 0.01 -0.71 -9.13
CA ILE A 184 -0.87 -0.86 -7.97
C ILE A 184 -1.23 -2.34 -7.79
N VAL A 185 -1.10 -2.84 -6.57
CA VAL A 185 -1.67 -4.13 -6.16
C VAL A 185 -2.66 -3.87 -5.03
N LEU A 186 -3.91 -4.21 -5.26
CA LEU A 186 -5.05 -3.91 -4.41
C LEU A 186 -5.73 -5.19 -3.94
N VAL A 187 -5.89 -5.38 -2.65
CA VAL A 187 -6.87 -6.33 -2.10
C VAL A 187 -8.17 -5.59 -1.90
N SER A 188 -9.23 -6.00 -2.60
CA SER A 188 -10.57 -5.46 -2.41
C SER A 188 -11.63 -6.53 -2.62
N HIS A 189 -12.70 -6.46 -1.82
CA HIS A 189 -13.91 -7.26 -1.95
C HIS A 189 -15.03 -6.50 -2.67
N ASP A 190 -14.80 -5.23 -3.02
CA ASP A 190 -15.79 -4.39 -3.69
C ASP A 190 -15.87 -4.75 -5.19
N GLU A 191 -16.96 -5.44 -5.57
CA GLU A 191 -17.22 -5.79 -6.98
C GLU A 191 -17.72 -4.59 -7.80
N GLN A 192 -18.21 -3.55 -7.12
CA GLN A 192 -18.70 -2.33 -7.78
C GLN A 192 -17.57 -1.36 -8.17
N PHE A 193 -16.34 -1.63 -7.71
CA PHE A 193 -15.20 -0.84 -8.14
C PHE A 193 -14.92 -1.02 -9.63
N ASN A 194 -15.06 0.07 -10.37
CA ASN A 194 -14.75 0.11 -11.80
C ASN A 194 -13.23 0.09 -11.98
N VAL A 195 -12.66 -1.12 -12.02
CA VAL A 195 -11.22 -1.30 -12.29
C VAL A 195 -10.88 -0.86 -13.72
N PRO A 196 -9.66 -0.38 -13.97
CA PRO A 196 -9.21 -0.08 -15.34
C PRO A 196 -9.39 -1.29 -16.26
N ALA A 197 -9.69 -1.06 -17.53
CA ALA A 197 -9.84 -2.16 -18.50
C ALA A 197 -8.55 -3.02 -18.64
N THR A 198 -7.41 -2.46 -18.26
CA THR A 198 -6.10 -3.14 -18.23
C THR A 198 -5.83 -3.89 -16.92
N ALA A 199 -6.74 -3.82 -15.96
CA ALA A 199 -6.54 -4.45 -14.66
C ALA A 199 -6.50 -5.98 -14.79
N ARG A 200 -5.57 -6.58 -14.06
CA ARG A 200 -5.46 -8.03 -13.89
C ARG A 200 -6.14 -8.43 -12.58
N ILE A 201 -6.96 -9.45 -12.62
CA ILE A 201 -7.60 -10.00 -11.41
C ILE A 201 -6.94 -11.34 -11.10
N LEU A 202 -6.42 -11.48 -9.89
CA LEU A 202 -5.85 -12.72 -9.39
C LEU A 202 -6.71 -13.24 -8.22
N ASN A 203 -7.25 -14.44 -8.37
CA ASN A 203 -7.99 -15.12 -7.31
C ASN A 203 -7.01 -15.93 -6.46
N ILE A 204 -7.01 -15.68 -5.15
CA ILE A 204 -6.21 -16.40 -4.15
C ILE A 204 -7.16 -17.33 -3.40
N GLU A 205 -6.94 -18.64 -3.57
CA GLU A 205 -7.75 -19.70 -2.95
C GLU A 205 -7.08 -20.27 -1.70
#